data_8bc75d59141f1585dc1279dd86993987
#
_entry.id   8bc75d59141f1585dc1279dd86993987
#
_cell.length_a   1.000
_cell.length_b   1.000
_cell.length_c   1.000
_cell.angle_alpha   90.00
_cell.angle_beta   90.00
_cell.angle_gamma   90.00
#
_symmetry.space_group_name_H-M   'P 1'
#
loop_
_entity.id
_entity.type
_entity.pdbx_description
1 polymer ?
#
loop_
_entity_poly.entity_id
_entity_poly.type
_entity_poly.pdbx_seq_one_letter_code
_entity_poly.pdbx_strand_id
1 'polypeptide(L)'
;MRFFTPEACDTFDEIEPFRNVNEAYRRHLACLRGILPESVLELAEPSGMENGLIVHVSHDRTRHRLRLVLRCGDLQMGYYNLVLTYKGAELTPEHDDALAMIARSTKTQRIFECDLAYQEVDASEDGSIVHSLIFYGRACPESASARWPWFSIRCQELKWHREPKRTRRLPPRQDRYPGGPAG
;
A
#
# COMPACT_ATOMS: atom_id res chain seq x y z
N MET A 1 -6.46 -10.63 -1.47
CA MET A 1 -5.48 -10.45 -2.56
C MET A 1 -5.40 -11.72 -3.40
N ARG A 2 -5.14 -11.56 -4.68
CA ARG A 2 -5.11 -12.70 -5.65
C ARG A 2 -3.72 -12.93 -6.26
N PHE A 3 -2.96 -11.86 -6.46
CA PHE A 3 -1.65 -11.90 -7.13
C PHE A 3 -0.50 -11.68 -6.16
N PHE A 4 -0.51 -10.59 -5.42
CA PHE A 4 0.56 -10.23 -4.49
C PHE A 4 0.23 -10.72 -3.07
N THR A 5 -0.01 -12.04 -2.91
CA THR A 5 -0.25 -12.62 -1.58
C THR A 5 1.03 -12.64 -0.75
N PRO A 6 0.95 -12.71 0.59
CA PRO A 6 2.14 -12.85 1.44
C PRO A 6 3.06 -13.99 1.01
N GLU A 7 2.49 -15.13 0.63
CA GLU A 7 3.25 -16.32 0.18
C GLU A 7 3.95 -16.07 -1.15
N ALA A 8 3.29 -15.37 -2.09
CA ALA A 8 3.91 -14.98 -3.36
C ALA A 8 5.05 -13.99 -3.11
N CYS A 9 4.84 -12.99 -2.22
CA CYS A 9 5.85 -11.99 -1.90
C CYS A 9 7.12 -12.59 -1.28
N ASP A 10 7.02 -13.69 -0.54
CA ASP A 10 8.18 -14.39 0.01
C ASP A 10 9.09 -15.03 -1.07
N THR A 11 8.57 -15.22 -2.29
CA THR A 11 9.33 -15.76 -3.43
C THR A 11 9.90 -14.68 -4.35
N PHE A 12 9.64 -13.40 -4.12
CA PHE A 12 10.01 -12.32 -5.04
C PHE A 12 11.50 -11.91 -5.00
N ASP A 13 12.30 -12.52 -4.14
CA ASP A 13 13.77 -12.46 -4.25
C ASP A 13 14.26 -13.17 -5.55
N GLU A 14 13.41 -14.03 -6.14
CA GLU A 14 13.65 -14.68 -7.43
C GLU A 14 12.97 -13.88 -8.55
N ILE A 15 13.72 -13.58 -9.62
CA ILE A 15 13.25 -12.73 -10.73
C ILE A 15 12.06 -13.36 -11.49
N GLU A 16 12.06 -14.68 -11.65
CA GLU A 16 11.08 -15.35 -12.50
C GLU A 16 9.68 -15.45 -11.86
N PRO A 17 9.51 -15.83 -10.58
CA PRO A 17 8.23 -15.77 -9.90
C PRO A 17 7.63 -14.37 -9.89
N PHE A 18 8.45 -13.36 -9.57
CA PHE A 18 8.01 -11.96 -9.59
C PHE A 18 7.50 -11.52 -10.97
N ARG A 19 8.25 -11.82 -12.04
CA ARG A 19 7.85 -11.49 -13.41
C ARG A 19 6.53 -12.16 -13.79
N ASN A 20 6.35 -13.43 -13.46
CA ASN A 20 5.15 -14.19 -13.77
C ASN A 20 3.91 -13.62 -13.09
N VAL A 21 4.02 -13.24 -11.82
CA VAL A 21 2.93 -12.60 -11.06
C VAL A 21 2.58 -11.24 -11.67
N ASN A 22 3.56 -10.40 -11.97
CA ASN A 22 3.34 -9.09 -12.59
C ASN A 22 2.67 -9.21 -13.97
N GLU A 23 3.09 -10.15 -14.81
CA GLU A 23 2.48 -10.39 -16.12
C GLU A 23 1.03 -10.90 -15.99
N ALA A 24 0.76 -11.77 -15.01
CA ALA A 24 -0.60 -12.22 -14.71
C ALA A 24 -1.48 -11.07 -14.23
N TYR A 25 -0.97 -10.20 -13.36
CA TYR A 25 -1.69 -9.03 -12.87
C TYR A 25 -1.96 -8.01 -13.97
N ARG A 26 -0.99 -7.72 -14.85
CA ARG A 26 -1.20 -6.85 -16.02
C ARG A 26 -2.29 -7.36 -16.95
N ARG A 27 -2.32 -8.68 -17.20
CA ARG A 27 -3.40 -9.31 -17.97
C ARG A 27 -4.76 -9.15 -17.29
N HIS A 28 -4.79 -9.29 -15.98
CA HIS A 28 -6.00 -9.06 -15.21
C HIS A 28 -6.47 -7.61 -15.30
N LEU A 29 -5.59 -6.62 -15.13
CA LEU A 29 -5.95 -5.20 -15.32
C LEU A 29 -6.51 -4.91 -16.71
N ALA A 30 -5.98 -5.57 -17.74
CA ALA A 30 -6.52 -5.44 -19.10
C ALA A 30 -7.96 -5.96 -19.20
N CYS A 31 -8.33 -7.00 -18.45
CA CYS A 31 -9.71 -7.50 -18.37
C CYS A 31 -10.66 -6.55 -17.60
N LEU A 32 -10.13 -5.72 -16.71
CA LEU A 32 -10.92 -4.76 -15.94
C LEU A 32 -11.20 -3.45 -16.69
N ARG A 33 -10.60 -3.27 -17.89
CA ARG A 33 -10.89 -2.11 -18.75
C ARG A 33 -12.36 -2.13 -19.18
N GLY A 34 -13.01 -0.98 -18.99
CA GLY A 34 -14.45 -0.84 -19.22
C GLY A 34 -15.34 -1.28 -18.05
N ILE A 35 -14.77 -1.94 -17.03
CA ILE A 35 -15.45 -2.28 -15.76
C ILE A 35 -15.11 -1.23 -14.72
N LEU A 36 -13.83 -0.93 -14.54
CA LEU A 36 -13.33 0.07 -13.60
C LEU A 36 -13.01 1.40 -14.31
N PRO A 37 -13.10 2.53 -13.58
CA PRO A 37 -12.64 3.82 -14.10
C PRO A 37 -11.17 3.80 -14.50
N GLU A 38 -10.81 4.45 -15.61
CA GLU A 38 -9.43 4.52 -16.10
C GLU A 38 -8.46 5.06 -15.06
N SER A 39 -8.86 6.07 -14.28
CA SER A 39 -8.04 6.62 -13.20
C SER A 39 -7.71 5.59 -12.11
N VAL A 40 -8.55 4.58 -11.90
CA VAL A 40 -8.29 3.49 -10.94
C VAL A 40 -7.30 2.51 -11.54
N LEU A 41 -7.42 2.22 -12.84
CA LEU A 41 -6.47 1.38 -13.57
C LEU A 41 -5.08 2.04 -13.65
N GLU A 42 -5.01 3.36 -13.88
CA GLU A 42 -3.76 4.13 -13.83
C GLU A 42 -3.08 4.04 -12.46
N LEU A 43 -3.87 4.10 -11.36
CA LEU A 43 -3.35 3.91 -10.01
C LEU A 43 -2.76 2.51 -9.82
N ALA A 44 -3.41 1.49 -10.40
CA ALA A 44 -3.04 0.09 -10.25
C ALA A 44 -1.79 -0.30 -11.04
N GLU A 45 -1.41 0.51 -12.05
CA GLU A 45 -0.16 0.25 -12.78
C GLU A 45 1.07 0.45 -11.88
N PRO A 46 2.10 -0.43 -12.01
CA PRO A 46 3.32 -0.31 -11.21
C PRO A 46 4.07 0.97 -11.54
N SER A 47 3.73 2.07 -10.93
CA SER A 47 4.38 3.35 -11.17
C SER A 47 4.37 4.26 -9.94
N GLY A 48 5.36 4.05 -9.08
CA GLY A 48 5.76 5.06 -8.12
C GLY A 48 5.03 5.09 -6.78
N MET A 49 4.26 4.07 -6.43
CA MET A 49 3.75 3.90 -5.06
C MET A 49 4.68 3.06 -4.17
N GLU A 50 5.63 2.39 -4.77
CA GLU A 50 6.62 1.56 -4.07
C GLU A 50 7.31 2.36 -2.95
N ASN A 51 7.56 1.70 -1.83
CA ASN A 51 8.09 2.30 -0.61
C ASN A 51 7.20 3.41 0.00
N GLY A 52 5.92 3.44 -0.31
CA GLY A 52 4.96 4.37 0.27
C GLY A 52 4.72 4.10 1.75
N LEU A 53 4.87 5.14 2.58
CA LEU A 53 4.59 5.08 4.03
C LEU A 53 3.22 5.70 4.30
N ILE A 54 2.34 5.03 5.04
CA ILE A 54 1.09 5.64 5.50
C ILE A 54 1.42 6.71 6.55
N VAL A 55 1.27 7.98 6.19
CA VAL A 55 1.53 9.12 7.08
C VAL A 55 0.26 9.68 7.72
N HIS A 56 -0.90 9.40 7.14
CA HIS A 56 -2.17 9.82 7.70
C HIS A 56 -3.30 8.86 7.29
N VAL A 57 -4.17 8.57 8.24
CA VAL A 57 -5.43 7.83 8.05
C VAL A 57 -6.56 8.63 8.67
N SER A 58 -7.63 8.82 7.93
CA SER A 58 -8.89 9.35 8.44
C SER A 58 -10.02 8.43 7.97
N HIS A 59 -10.70 7.77 8.92
CA HIS A 59 -11.79 6.84 8.64
C HIS A 59 -13.07 7.33 9.33
N ASP A 60 -14.00 7.87 8.55
CA ASP A 60 -15.37 8.19 8.97
C ASP A 60 -16.28 6.99 8.67
N ARG A 61 -16.42 6.11 9.65
CA ARG A 61 -17.23 4.88 9.52
C ARG A 61 -18.72 5.18 9.32
N THR A 62 -19.22 6.27 9.87
CA THR A 62 -20.65 6.66 9.75
C THR A 62 -20.98 7.07 8.32
N ARG A 63 -20.05 7.73 7.64
CA ARG A 63 -20.21 8.18 6.25
C ARG A 63 -19.58 7.24 5.24
N HIS A 64 -19.02 6.11 5.68
CA HIS A 64 -18.27 5.19 4.83
C HIS A 64 -17.20 5.88 3.99
N ARG A 65 -16.42 6.77 4.62
CA ARG A 65 -15.35 7.50 3.95
C ARG A 65 -14.01 7.18 4.59
N LEU A 66 -13.07 6.76 3.75
CA LEU A 66 -11.69 6.54 4.16
C LEU A 66 -10.78 7.44 3.33
N ARG A 67 -9.82 8.08 4.00
CA ARG A 67 -8.75 8.82 3.36
C ARG A 67 -7.42 8.31 3.88
N LEU A 68 -6.56 7.89 2.96
CA LEU A 68 -5.18 7.51 3.22
C LEU A 68 -4.25 8.54 2.59
N VAL A 69 -3.18 8.88 3.27
CA VAL A 69 -2.08 9.66 2.71
C VAL A 69 -0.82 8.81 2.84
N LEU A 70 -0.22 8.47 1.70
CA LEU A 70 1.05 7.78 1.63
C LEU A 70 2.14 8.77 1.22
N ARG A 71 3.28 8.70 1.88
CA ARG A 71 4.50 9.37 1.43
C ARG A 71 5.26 8.43 0.53
N CYS A 72 5.36 8.79 -0.75
CA CYS A 72 6.00 8.03 -1.79
C CYS A 72 7.22 8.78 -2.35
N GLY A 73 8.00 8.09 -3.17
CA GLY A 73 9.20 8.63 -3.82
C GLY A 73 10.49 8.33 -3.07
N ASP A 74 11.57 8.85 -3.61
CA ASP A 74 12.94 8.65 -3.11
C ASP A 74 13.79 9.92 -3.20
N LEU A 75 15.08 9.81 -2.86
CA LEU A 75 16.03 10.91 -2.92
C LEU A 75 16.33 11.38 -4.35
N GLN A 76 16.15 10.53 -5.36
CA GLN A 76 16.48 10.84 -6.76
C GLN A 76 15.31 11.55 -7.43
N MET A 77 14.10 11.01 -7.28
CA MET A 77 12.88 11.54 -7.89
C MET A 77 12.21 12.62 -7.05
N GLY A 78 12.54 12.70 -5.76
CA GLY A 78 11.88 13.56 -4.79
C GLY A 78 10.67 12.89 -4.15
N TYR A 79 10.21 13.46 -3.03
CA TYR A 79 9.07 12.93 -2.28
C TYR A 79 7.78 13.66 -2.62
N TYR A 80 6.68 12.91 -2.64
CA TYR A 80 5.33 13.44 -2.77
C TYR A 80 4.37 12.70 -1.83
N ASN A 81 3.25 13.30 -1.53
CA ASN A 81 2.15 12.60 -0.88
C ASN A 81 1.19 12.10 -1.96
N LEU A 82 0.88 10.81 -1.90
CA LEU A 82 -0.23 10.23 -2.63
C LEU A 82 -1.44 10.21 -1.71
N VAL A 83 -2.49 10.89 -2.11
CA VAL A 83 -3.75 10.96 -1.37
C VAL A 83 -4.76 10.05 -2.04
N LEU A 84 -5.23 9.04 -1.30
CA LEU A 84 -6.27 8.12 -1.72
C LEU A 84 -7.55 8.44 -0.95
N THR A 85 -8.66 8.59 -1.65
CA THR A 85 -9.97 8.88 -1.06
C THR A 85 -10.97 7.87 -1.54
N TYR A 86 -11.56 7.14 -0.59
CA TYR A 86 -12.54 6.10 -0.82
C TYR A 86 -13.91 6.57 -0.33
N LYS A 87 -14.96 6.41 -1.16
CA LYS A 87 -16.36 6.59 -0.77
C LYS A 87 -17.08 5.26 -0.82
N GLY A 88 -18.01 5.04 0.10
CA GLY A 88 -18.60 3.72 0.31
C GLY A 88 -17.56 2.72 0.80
N ALA A 89 -16.59 3.18 1.62
CA ALA A 89 -15.49 2.35 2.10
C ALA A 89 -15.97 1.34 3.13
N GLU A 90 -15.67 0.07 2.88
CA GLU A 90 -15.93 -1.04 3.76
C GLU A 90 -14.65 -1.84 3.97
N LEU A 91 -14.34 -2.13 5.23
CA LEU A 91 -13.26 -3.01 5.65
C LEU A 91 -13.84 -4.09 6.56
N THR A 92 -13.33 -5.31 6.46
CA THR A 92 -13.61 -6.30 7.51
C THR A 92 -12.90 -5.89 8.81
N PRO A 93 -13.33 -6.39 9.98
CA PRO A 93 -12.66 -6.09 11.24
C PRO A 93 -11.16 -6.37 11.20
N GLU A 94 -10.74 -7.48 10.59
CA GLU A 94 -9.33 -7.87 10.45
C GLU A 94 -8.55 -6.86 9.60
N HIS A 95 -9.13 -6.37 8.52
CA HIS A 95 -8.51 -5.37 7.64
C HIS A 95 -8.46 -3.99 8.29
N ASP A 96 -9.45 -3.62 9.08
CA ASP A 96 -9.45 -2.36 9.85
C ASP A 96 -8.38 -2.40 10.94
N ASP A 97 -8.21 -3.53 11.63
CA ASP A 97 -7.14 -3.73 12.61
C ASP A 97 -5.76 -3.70 11.97
N ALA A 98 -5.58 -4.35 10.81
CA ALA A 98 -4.33 -4.32 10.06
C ALA A 98 -3.97 -2.89 9.62
N LEU A 99 -4.92 -2.13 9.08
CA LEU A 99 -4.75 -0.73 8.73
C LEU A 99 -4.35 0.12 9.94
N ALA A 100 -5.03 -0.06 11.07
CA ALA A 100 -4.74 0.66 12.32
C ALA A 100 -3.34 0.32 12.86
N MET A 101 -2.91 -0.94 12.72
CA MET A 101 -1.58 -1.40 13.11
C MET A 101 -0.49 -0.76 12.25
N ILE A 102 -0.62 -0.82 10.91
CA ILE A 102 0.33 -0.22 9.95
C ILE A 102 0.42 1.29 10.17
N ALA A 103 -0.70 1.99 10.34
CA ALA A 103 -0.72 3.43 10.58
C ALA A 103 -0.08 3.82 11.91
N ARG A 104 -0.16 2.97 12.95
CA ARG A 104 0.53 3.19 14.24
C ARG A 104 2.03 2.97 14.13
N SER A 105 2.48 1.96 13.38
CA SER A 105 3.91 1.67 13.20
C SER A 105 4.66 2.87 12.62
N THR A 106 4.05 3.58 11.68
CA THR A 106 4.62 4.78 11.06
C THR A 106 4.70 5.96 12.03
N LYS A 107 3.71 6.13 12.93
CA LYS A 107 3.67 7.26 13.88
C LYS A 107 4.67 7.14 15.03
N THR A 108 4.97 5.94 15.46
CA THR A 108 5.82 5.72 16.64
C THR A 108 7.31 5.84 16.34
N GLN A 109 7.71 6.02 15.08
CA GLN A 109 9.11 6.08 14.63
C GLN A 109 10.00 4.95 15.20
N ARG A 110 9.38 3.90 15.73
CA ARG A 110 10.11 2.77 16.29
C ARG A 110 10.44 1.79 15.17
N ILE A 111 11.71 1.79 14.77
CA ILE A 111 12.54 0.72 14.17
C ILE A 111 11.94 -0.08 13.00
N PHE A 112 10.62 -0.19 12.83
CA PHE A 112 9.96 -0.98 11.79
C PHE A 112 8.90 -0.14 11.07
N GLU A 113 9.34 0.57 10.03
CA GLU A 113 8.43 1.20 9.10
C GLU A 113 7.86 0.11 8.19
N CYS A 114 6.55 0.12 8.01
CA CYS A 114 5.90 -0.70 7.01
C CYS A 114 5.85 0.10 5.71
N ASP A 115 6.70 -0.27 4.77
CA ASP A 115 6.73 0.31 3.43
C ASP A 115 5.71 -0.43 2.53
N LEU A 116 4.93 0.30 1.74
CA LEU A 116 4.06 -0.31 0.73
C LEU A 116 4.93 -1.05 -0.29
N ALA A 117 4.72 -2.36 -0.36
CA ALA A 117 5.44 -3.21 -1.30
C ALA A 117 4.66 -3.34 -2.62
N TYR A 118 3.39 -3.73 -2.54
CA TYR A 118 2.54 -3.93 -3.70
C TYR A 118 1.12 -3.49 -3.43
N GLN A 119 0.40 -3.25 -4.51
CA GLN A 119 -1.03 -3.01 -4.51
C GLN A 119 -1.73 -3.85 -5.56
N GLU A 120 -3.00 -4.07 -5.36
CA GLU A 120 -3.84 -4.84 -6.25
C GLU A 120 -5.24 -4.22 -6.32
N VAL A 121 -5.75 -4.02 -7.52
CA VAL A 121 -7.11 -3.54 -7.75
C VAL A 121 -7.90 -4.65 -8.43
N ASP A 122 -9.13 -4.84 -7.98
CA ASP A 122 -10.08 -5.78 -8.56
C ASP A 122 -11.50 -5.17 -8.59
N ALA A 123 -12.39 -5.79 -9.31
CA ALA A 123 -13.82 -5.50 -9.31
C ALA A 123 -14.56 -6.66 -8.64
N SER A 124 -15.44 -6.35 -7.68
CA SER A 124 -16.35 -7.36 -7.13
C SER A 124 -17.55 -7.59 -8.06
N GLU A 125 -18.31 -8.67 -7.83
CA GLU A 125 -19.45 -9.06 -8.65
C GLU A 125 -20.53 -7.96 -8.76
N ASP A 126 -20.67 -7.12 -7.76
CA ASP A 126 -21.61 -5.99 -7.74
C ASP A 126 -21.03 -4.69 -8.36
N GLY A 127 -19.84 -4.76 -8.95
CA GLY A 127 -19.16 -3.64 -9.58
C GLY A 127 -18.41 -2.71 -8.61
N SER A 128 -18.37 -3.03 -7.31
CA SER A 128 -17.55 -2.26 -6.36
C SER A 128 -16.06 -2.48 -6.64
N ILE A 129 -15.24 -1.47 -6.36
CA ILE A 129 -13.80 -1.52 -6.43
C ILE A 129 -13.26 -2.23 -5.18
N VAL A 130 -12.37 -3.18 -5.34
CA VAL A 130 -11.58 -3.78 -4.26
C VAL A 130 -10.13 -3.35 -4.42
N HIS A 131 -9.62 -2.57 -3.47
CA HIS A 131 -8.22 -2.11 -3.47
C HIS A 131 -7.49 -2.74 -2.30
N SER A 132 -6.50 -3.57 -2.59
CA SER A 132 -5.68 -4.27 -1.60
C SER A 132 -4.27 -3.69 -1.59
N LEU A 133 -3.71 -3.51 -0.40
CA LEU A 133 -2.40 -2.93 -0.15
C LEU A 133 -1.62 -3.88 0.74
N ILE A 134 -0.44 -4.32 0.31
CA ILE A 134 0.47 -5.16 1.09
C ILE A 134 1.75 -4.40 1.38
N PHE A 135 2.19 -4.49 2.62
CA PHE A 135 3.33 -3.75 3.14
C PHE A 135 4.47 -4.72 3.50
N TYR A 136 5.69 -4.27 3.33
CA TYR A 136 6.87 -4.97 3.81
C TYR A 136 7.32 -4.34 5.12
N GLY A 137 7.53 -5.18 6.13
CA GLY A 137 8.04 -4.72 7.41
C GLY A 137 7.43 -5.49 8.58
N ARG A 138 8.03 -5.34 9.74
CA ARG A 138 7.51 -5.94 10.97
C ARG A 138 6.57 -4.95 11.65
N ALA A 139 5.30 -5.05 11.36
CA ALA A 139 4.28 -4.23 12.02
C ALA A 139 4.07 -4.62 13.50
N CYS A 140 4.41 -5.85 13.88
CA CYS A 140 4.33 -6.34 15.24
C CYS A 140 5.51 -7.25 15.57
N PRO A 141 6.29 -6.99 16.64
CA PRO A 141 7.43 -7.82 17.03
C PRO A 141 7.05 -9.22 17.55
N GLU A 142 5.79 -9.46 17.86
CA GLU A 142 5.34 -10.69 18.54
C GLU A 142 4.84 -11.79 17.61
N SER A 143 4.66 -11.51 16.32
CA SER A 143 4.18 -12.49 15.34
C SER A 143 5.14 -12.63 14.17
N ALA A 144 5.76 -13.80 14.07
CA ALA A 144 6.64 -14.18 12.96
C ALA A 144 5.90 -14.20 11.60
N SER A 145 4.56 -14.24 11.60
CA SER A 145 3.72 -14.26 10.41
C SER A 145 3.44 -12.87 9.81
N ALA A 146 3.89 -11.77 10.43
CA ALA A 146 3.54 -10.42 10.01
C ALA A 146 4.64 -9.71 9.19
N ARG A 147 5.43 -10.47 8.39
CA ARG A 147 6.41 -9.86 7.46
C ARG A 147 5.69 -9.06 6.36
N TRP A 148 4.49 -9.46 6.00
CA TRP A 148 3.67 -8.89 4.95
C TRP A 148 2.28 -8.51 5.44
N PRO A 149 2.15 -7.49 6.31
CA PRO A 149 0.83 -7.03 6.71
C PRO A 149 0.10 -6.42 5.51
N TRP A 150 -1.18 -6.72 5.39
CA TRP A 150 -2.01 -6.26 4.29
C TRP A 150 -3.44 -5.98 4.71
N PHE A 151 -4.14 -5.18 3.93
CA PHE A 151 -5.58 -4.96 4.06
C PHE A 151 -6.22 -4.70 2.71
N SER A 152 -7.52 -4.96 2.62
CA SER A 152 -8.35 -4.64 1.46
C SER A 152 -9.45 -3.67 1.85
N ILE A 153 -9.75 -2.77 0.94
CA ILE A 153 -10.83 -1.80 1.04
C ILE A 153 -11.77 -2.06 -0.13
N ARG A 154 -13.04 -2.39 0.17
CA ARG A 154 -14.10 -2.38 -0.82
C ARG A 154 -14.71 -0.99 -0.85
N CYS A 155 -14.97 -0.42 -2.03
CA CYS A 155 -15.53 0.91 -2.13
C CYS A 155 -16.32 1.11 -3.43
N GLN A 156 -17.19 2.11 -3.45
CA GLN A 156 -17.96 2.52 -4.63
C GLN A 156 -17.18 3.48 -5.52
N GLU A 157 -16.33 4.31 -4.91
CA GLU A 157 -15.52 5.29 -5.63
C GLU A 157 -14.12 5.37 -4.99
N LEU A 158 -13.09 5.31 -5.81
CA LEU A 158 -11.69 5.57 -5.45
C LEU A 158 -11.17 6.74 -6.28
N LYS A 159 -10.74 7.80 -5.60
CA LYS A 159 -10.05 8.94 -6.19
C LYS A 159 -8.65 9.05 -5.62
N TRP A 160 -7.72 9.51 -6.45
CA TRP A 160 -6.36 9.75 -6.03
C TRP A 160 -5.77 10.99 -6.68
N HIS A 161 -4.81 11.59 -5.99
CA HIS A 161 -4.00 12.67 -6.54
C HIS A 161 -2.64 12.73 -5.84
N ARG A 162 -1.67 13.37 -6.50
CA ARG A 162 -0.33 13.61 -5.96
C ARG A 162 -0.22 15.04 -5.46
N GLU A 163 0.25 15.19 -4.23
CA GLU A 163 0.60 16.49 -3.64
C GLU A 163 2.14 16.59 -3.60
N PRO A 164 2.77 17.47 -4.40
CA PRO A 164 4.22 17.63 -4.38
C PRO A 164 4.67 18.13 -3.00
N LYS A 165 5.71 17.51 -2.43
CA LYS A 165 6.36 18.03 -1.23
C LYS A 165 7.41 19.05 -1.61
N ARG A 166 7.35 20.22 -0.98
CA ARG A 166 8.35 21.29 -1.16
C ARG A 166 9.72 20.97 -0.55
N THR A 167 9.82 19.98 0.33
CA THR A 167 11.06 19.61 1.00
C THR A 167 11.53 18.22 0.53
N ARG A 168 12.74 18.16 -0.05
CA ARG A 168 13.46 16.92 -0.39
C ARG A 168 14.00 16.18 0.84
N ARG A 169 13.69 16.61 2.06
CA ARG A 169 14.15 15.96 3.28
C ARG A 169 13.04 15.10 3.85
N LEU A 170 13.28 13.79 3.87
CA LEU A 170 12.64 12.95 4.88
C LEU A 170 13.07 13.49 6.26
N PRO A 171 12.22 13.34 7.31
CA PRO A 171 12.74 13.39 8.66
C PRO A 171 13.93 12.42 8.72
N PRO A 172 15.01 12.76 9.46
CA PRO A 172 16.19 11.92 9.53
C PRO A 172 15.71 10.50 9.89
N ARG A 173 16.07 9.53 9.05
CA ARG A 173 15.96 8.13 9.42
C ARG A 173 16.88 7.97 10.62
N GLN A 174 16.32 7.81 11.79
CA GLN A 174 17.09 7.28 12.91
C GLN A 174 17.58 5.91 12.44
N ASP A 175 18.89 5.70 12.52
CA ASP A 175 19.64 4.58 11.97
C ASP A 175 18.86 3.28 11.98
N ARG A 176 18.50 2.78 10.80
CA ARG A 176 17.70 1.56 10.62
C ARG A 176 18.45 0.28 11.00
N TYR A 177 19.73 0.40 11.35
CA TYR A 177 20.56 -0.73 11.72
C TYR A 177 21.31 -0.43 13.02
N PRO A 178 20.81 -0.86 14.19
CA PRO A 178 21.67 -1.00 15.34
C PRO A 178 22.59 -2.21 15.07
N GLY A 179 23.79 -2.00 14.54
CA GLY A 179 24.74 -3.07 14.30
C GLY A 179 25.58 -2.97 13.03
N GLY A 180 25.49 -1.89 12.26
CA GLY A 180 26.46 -1.62 11.20
C GLY A 180 27.85 -1.36 11.82
N PRO A 181 28.96 -1.93 11.26
CA PRO A 181 30.30 -1.67 11.79
C PRO A 181 30.57 -0.18 11.74
N ALA A 182 30.97 0.40 12.88
CA ALA A 182 31.52 1.73 12.92
C ALA A 182 32.76 1.76 12.02
N GLY A 183 32.67 2.47 10.89
CA GLY A 183 33.77 2.79 10.01
C GLY A 183 34.35 4.16 10.35
#